data_c38f5612224699cdaf58ce7e4c72100c
#
_entry.id   c38f5612224699cdaf58ce7e4c72100c
#
_cell.length_a   1.000
_cell.length_b   1.000
_cell.length_c   1.000
_cell.angle_alpha   90.00
_cell.angle_beta   90.00
_cell.angle_gamma   90.00
#
_symmetry.space_group_name_H-M   'P 1'
#
loop_
_entity.id
_entity.type
_entity.pdbx_description
1 polymer ?
#
loop_
_entity_poly.entity_id
_entity_poly.type
_entity_poly.pdbx_seq_one_letter_code
_entity_poly.pdbx_strand_id
1 'polypeptide(L)'
;KMYEETEYEAADTSDLEADIMKAIMIDELRKALDELEEIDRTIMDMYSRGQSEAEIGQAVGMSQRGVNKRKHKVLLKLKSRLKDYE
;
A
#
# COMPACT_ATOMS: atom_id res chain seq x y z
N LYS A 1 -35.88 -14.84 -3.74
CA LYS A 1 -35.43 -14.44 -3.73
C LYS A 1 -35.01 -14.02 -3.38
N MET A 2 -35.33 -14.15 -3.39
CA MET A 2 -34.81 -13.69 -3.30
C MET A 2 -34.26 -13.56 -2.74
N TYR A 3 -34.24 -13.75 -2.49
CA TYR A 3 -33.74 -13.47 -2.24
C TYR A 3 -33.88 -13.30 -1.36
N GLU A 4 -34.33 -14.02 -0.26
CA GLU A 4 -34.64 -13.44 0.33
C GLU A 4 -34.08 -12.35 0.94
N GLU A 5 -34.34 -11.94 1.93
CA GLU A 5 -33.99 -10.56 1.73
C GLU A 5 -33.21 -10.06 2.89
N THR A 6 -33.43 -10.55 4.10
CA THR A 6 -32.73 -10.20 5.31
C THR A 6 -31.28 -10.61 5.26
N GLU A 7 -31.03 -11.81 4.79
CA GLU A 7 -29.65 -12.26 4.63
C GLU A 7 -28.92 -11.44 3.61
N TYR A 8 -29.61 -11.07 2.57
CA TYR A 8 -29.01 -10.25 1.53
C TYR A 8 -28.54 -8.92 2.08
N GLU A 9 -29.36 -8.31 2.94
CA GLU A 9 -29.00 -7.04 3.54
C GLU A 9 -27.82 -7.17 4.47
N ALA A 10 -27.73 -8.26 5.20
CA ALA A 10 -26.59 -8.49 6.08
C ALA A 10 -25.30 -8.65 5.27
N ALA A 11 -25.39 -9.37 4.15
CA ALA A 11 -24.23 -9.53 3.29
C ALA A 11 -23.78 -8.20 2.72
N ASP A 12 -24.75 -7.37 2.32
CA ASP A 12 -24.42 -6.04 1.81
C ASP A 12 -23.71 -5.20 2.85
N THR A 13 -24.16 -5.28 4.08
CA THR A 13 -23.55 -4.52 5.17
C THR A 13 -22.09 -4.95 5.37
N SER A 14 -21.83 -6.25 5.32
CA SER A 14 -20.47 -6.76 5.46
C SER A 14 -19.57 -6.25 4.34
N ASP A 15 -20.07 -6.26 3.12
CA ASP A 15 -19.30 -5.78 1.99
C ASP A 15 -19.01 -4.29 2.11
N LEU A 16 -19.99 -3.54 2.60
CA LEU A 16 -19.82 -2.11 2.78
C LEU A 16 -18.75 -1.82 3.82
N GLU A 17 -18.76 -2.57 4.93
CA GLU A 17 -17.75 -2.39 5.95
C GLU A 17 -16.36 -2.69 5.42
N ALA A 18 -16.23 -3.74 4.62
CA ALA A 18 -14.95 -4.08 4.04
C ALA A 18 -14.47 -3.00 3.09
N ASP A 19 -15.39 -2.41 2.31
CA ASP A 19 -15.03 -1.34 1.39
C ASP A 19 -14.59 -0.09 2.13
N ILE A 20 -15.26 0.24 3.24
CA ILE A 20 -14.89 1.39 4.05
C ILE A 20 -13.51 1.19 4.66
N MET A 21 -13.24 0.01 5.20
CA MET A 21 -11.93 -0.30 5.75
C MET A 21 -10.84 -0.17 4.71
N LYS A 22 -11.09 -0.70 3.52
CA LYS A 22 -10.14 -0.61 2.43
C LYS A 22 -9.84 0.83 2.07
N ALA A 23 -10.88 1.67 2.02
CA ALA A 23 -10.71 3.08 1.69
C ALA A 23 -9.87 3.80 2.74
N ILE A 24 -10.09 3.48 4.01
CA ILE A 24 -9.31 4.06 5.10
C ILE A 24 -7.85 3.66 4.98
N MET A 25 -7.59 2.39 4.70
CA MET A 25 -6.23 1.90 4.56
C MET A 25 -5.51 2.56 3.39
N ILE A 26 -6.22 2.75 2.28
CA ILE A 26 -5.65 3.41 1.11
C ILE A 26 -5.32 4.87 1.44
N ASP A 27 -6.18 5.54 2.18
CA ASP A 27 -5.93 6.93 2.57
C ASP A 27 -4.72 7.04 3.48
N GLU A 28 -4.59 6.14 4.46
CA GLU A 28 -3.43 6.11 5.33
C GLU A 28 -2.17 5.80 4.57
N LEU A 29 -2.25 4.90 3.59
CA LEU A 29 -1.11 4.57 2.76
C LEU A 29 -0.67 5.80 1.97
N ARG A 30 -1.61 6.54 1.41
CA ARG A 30 -1.30 7.74 0.65
C ARG A 30 -0.62 8.79 1.54
N LYS A 31 -1.12 8.97 2.74
CA LYS A 31 -0.50 9.91 3.69
C LYS A 31 0.92 9.50 4.02
N ALA A 32 1.12 8.20 4.24
CA ALA A 32 2.45 7.70 4.58
C ALA A 32 3.41 7.91 3.42
N LEU A 33 2.95 7.70 2.19
CA LEU A 33 3.79 7.91 1.02
C LEU A 33 4.16 9.39 0.88
N ASP A 34 3.23 10.29 1.20
CA ASP A 34 3.50 11.71 1.11
C ASP A 34 4.55 12.18 2.12
N GLU A 35 4.71 11.44 3.21
CA GLU A 35 5.69 11.77 4.24
C GLU A 35 7.09 11.26 3.90
N LEU A 36 7.23 10.44 2.88
CA LEU A 36 8.52 9.88 2.51
C LEU A 36 9.39 10.94 1.82
N GLU A 37 10.70 10.74 1.93
CA GLU A 37 11.63 11.51 1.13
C GLU A 37 11.39 11.24 -0.34
N GLU A 38 11.76 12.21 -1.16
CA GLU A 38 11.50 12.11 -2.60
C GLU A 38 12.10 10.84 -3.20
N ILE A 39 13.33 10.50 -2.78
CA ILE A 39 13.98 9.32 -3.34
C ILE A 39 13.22 8.05 -2.97
N ASP A 40 12.69 7.98 -1.75
CA ASP A 40 11.93 6.81 -1.32
C ASP A 40 10.62 6.70 -2.08
N ARG A 41 9.95 7.81 -2.34
CA ARG A 41 8.74 7.81 -3.15
C ARG A 41 9.02 7.34 -4.55
N THR A 42 10.11 7.79 -5.14
CA THR A 42 10.49 7.38 -6.48
C THR A 42 10.73 5.87 -6.53
N ILE A 43 11.46 5.35 -5.53
CA ILE A 43 11.74 3.92 -5.46
C ILE A 43 10.43 3.13 -5.37
N MET A 44 9.52 3.54 -4.50
CA MET A 44 8.28 2.83 -4.33
C MET A 44 7.38 2.93 -5.56
N ASP A 45 7.39 4.08 -6.23
CA ASP A 45 6.62 4.24 -7.45
C ASP A 45 7.13 3.29 -8.54
N MET A 46 8.43 3.23 -8.73
CA MET A 46 9.02 2.35 -9.74
C MET A 46 8.79 0.88 -9.38
N TYR A 47 8.88 0.56 -8.09
CA TYR A 47 8.63 -0.78 -7.62
C TYR A 47 7.18 -1.19 -7.91
N SER A 48 6.25 -0.30 -7.68
CA SER A 48 4.83 -0.59 -7.92
C SER A 48 4.52 -0.81 -9.39
N ARG A 49 5.37 -0.29 -10.26
CA ARG A 49 5.24 -0.49 -11.70
C ARG A 49 5.92 -1.76 -12.19
N GLY A 50 6.44 -2.57 -11.27
CA GLY A 50 7.04 -3.83 -11.63
C GLY A 50 8.49 -3.77 -12.03
N GLN A 51 9.16 -2.65 -11.80
CA GLN A 51 10.57 -2.54 -12.17
C GLN A 51 11.45 -3.26 -11.16
N SER A 52 12.56 -3.82 -11.64
CA SER A 52 13.48 -4.55 -10.79
C SER A 52 14.33 -3.59 -9.96
N GLU A 53 14.90 -4.12 -8.88
CA GLU A 53 15.76 -3.30 -8.03
C GLU A 53 16.97 -2.78 -8.79
N ALA A 54 17.48 -3.56 -9.74
CA ALA A 54 18.59 -3.11 -10.55
C ALA A 54 18.20 -1.93 -11.42
N GLU A 55 17.01 -2.00 -12.03
CA GLU A 55 16.50 -0.90 -12.85
C GLU A 55 16.26 0.34 -12.03
N ILE A 56 15.68 0.17 -10.85
CA ILE A 56 15.42 1.29 -9.94
C ILE A 56 16.74 1.93 -9.54
N GLY A 57 17.74 1.09 -9.21
CA GLY A 57 19.03 1.60 -8.80
C GLY A 57 19.67 2.46 -9.87
N GLN A 58 19.57 2.04 -11.13
CA GLN A 58 20.10 2.83 -12.22
C GLN A 58 19.40 4.17 -12.34
N ALA A 59 18.08 4.17 -12.17
CA ALA A 59 17.31 5.40 -12.31
C ALA A 59 17.60 6.40 -11.21
N VAL A 60 17.81 5.93 -9.98
CA VAL A 60 18.02 6.84 -8.85
C VAL A 60 19.49 6.99 -8.46
N GLY A 61 20.39 6.35 -9.19
CA GLY A 61 21.83 6.46 -8.93
C GLY A 61 22.27 5.73 -7.68
N MET A 62 21.68 4.61 -7.37
CA MET A 62 22.01 3.80 -6.20
C MET A 62 22.33 2.37 -6.62
N SER A 63 23.05 1.67 -5.74
CA SER A 63 23.28 0.25 -5.94
C SER A 63 21.98 -0.51 -5.70
N GLN A 64 21.89 -1.71 -6.28
CA GLN A 64 20.73 -2.58 -6.07
C GLN A 64 20.54 -2.85 -4.58
N ARG A 65 21.62 -3.05 -3.86
CA ARG A 65 21.56 -3.32 -2.42
C ARG A 65 21.01 -2.11 -1.67
N GLY A 66 21.42 -0.91 -2.06
CA GLY A 66 20.92 0.31 -1.45
C GLY A 66 19.43 0.49 -1.67
N VAL A 67 18.96 0.20 -2.89
CA VAL A 67 17.54 0.25 -3.20
C VAL A 67 16.78 -0.75 -2.33
N ASN A 68 17.29 -1.96 -2.20
CA ASN A 68 16.65 -2.99 -1.40
C ASN A 68 16.52 -2.56 0.06
N LYS A 69 17.57 -1.97 0.60
CA LYS A 69 17.55 -1.52 1.99
C LYS A 69 16.50 -0.43 2.20
N ARG A 70 16.46 0.54 1.31
CA ARG A 70 15.49 1.62 1.42
C ARG A 70 14.06 1.11 1.27
N LYS A 71 13.86 0.19 0.32
CA LYS A 71 12.55 -0.40 0.10
C LYS A 71 12.06 -1.11 1.36
N HIS A 72 12.93 -1.91 1.98
CA HIS A 72 12.56 -2.63 3.19
C HIS A 72 12.21 -1.67 4.32
N LYS A 73 12.98 -0.61 4.47
CA LYS A 73 12.74 0.37 5.51
C LYS A 73 11.37 1.04 5.31
N VAL A 74 11.05 1.39 4.07
CA VAL A 74 9.77 2.01 3.76
C VAL A 74 8.62 1.03 4.02
N LEU A 75 8.79 -0.23 3.59
CA LEU A 75 7.75 -1.23 3.78
C LEU A 75 7.46 -1.47 5.26
N LEU A 76 8.50 -1.49 6.09
CA LEU A 76 8.30 -1.64 7.53
C LEU A 76 7.55 -0.45 8.10
N LYS A 77 7.87 0.75 7.65
CA LYS A 77 7.18 1.94 8.09
C LYS A 77 5.71 1.91 7.70
N LEU A 78 5.42 1.50 6.47
CA LEU A 78 4.05 1.40 6.00
C LEU A 78 3.28 0.31 6.77
N LYS A 79 3.92 -0.81 7.03
CA LYS A 79 3.30 -1.88 7.78
C LYS A 79 2.92 -1.42 9.18
N SER A 80 3.82 -0.69 9.83
CA SER A 80 3.56 -0.16 11.16
C SER A 80 2.38 0.80 11.13
N ARG A 81 2.31 1.63 10.09
CA ARG A 81 1.24 2.62 9.96
C ARG A 81 -0.12 1.97 9.76
N LEU A 82 -0.16 0.84 9.04
CA LEU A 82 -1.41 0.16 8.72
C LEU A 82 -1.78 -0.90 9.74
N LYS A 83 -0.98 -1.07 10.76
CA LYS A 83 -1.16 -2.14 11.73
C LYS A 83 -2.53 -2.07 12.41
N ASP A 84 -3.00 -0.87 12.70
CA ASP A 84 -4.25 -0.68 13.41
C ASP A 84 -5.46 -1.06 12.57
N TYR A 85 -5.28 -1.29 11.29
CA TYR A 85 -6.38 -1.62 10.38
C TYR A 85 -6.38 -3.09 9.99
N GLU A 86 -5.51 -3.88 10.58
CA GLU A 86 -5.51 -5.30 10.35
C GLU A 86 -6.48 -5.99 11.28
#